data_ed8923231ec61059c93a9226c8914b0d
#
_entry.id   ed8923231ec61059c93a9226c8914b0d
#
_cell.length_a   1.000
_cell.length_b   1.000
_cell.length_c   1.000
_cell.angle_alpha   90.00
_cell.angle_beta   90.00
_cell.angle_gamma   90.00
#
_symmetry.space_group_name_H-M   'P 1'
#
loop_
_entity.id
_entity.type
_entity.pdbx_description
1 polymer ?
#
loop_
_entity_poly.entity_id
_entity_poly.type
_entity_poly.pdbx_seq_one_letter_code
_entity_poly.pdbx_strand_id
1 'polypeptide(L)'
;MKILHLFSNWKWTGPADPTLNLCKGLEKRGHDVTFAYRKPPFPAEDSIEKRVLQSGVKATDRFQLDHSVKFYHPSFLPTHLRDVSDLTRYLREERFDILHVHHSHGHLLGGIATRRSGRPVVVIRTDHKRDPLKPGLGNRLLISRFTDGMITFSERARREDSEHFGLPLERVEKISPALDLNRYDPKAKFKDMKTLFGIGPKEIVIGMIARYQKYRRTAVFLEAVKTIVKEFQNVKVLLVGRSGQIEQSVIRPMKQLGVEKWVVLAGYRTNDYLDTLACMDIFIFLMAGSDGTARALREAMAMGKPVIVANRGMLPELVEDGVSGLVVNDTPEDLAHAVLRLLLHPEMREALGKAAYQKAHQDFQLDRQVETVEHFYQRMIKLGKRR
;
A
#
# COMPACT_ATOMS: atom_id res chain seq x y z
N MET A 1 -17.48 -18.58 7.00
CA MET A 1 -17.36 -18.61 5.52
C MET A 1 -16.10 -19.33 5.11
N LYS A 2 -16.11 -19.99 3.96
CA LYS A 2 -14.90 -20.55 3.35
C LYS A 2 -14.40 -19.63 2.24
N ILE A 3 -13.16 -19.15 2.37
CA ILE A 3 -12.64 -18.03 1.59
C ILE A 3 -11.35 -18.45 0.90
N LEU A 4 -11.27 -18.25 -0.42
CA LEU A 4 -10.05 -18.42 -1.19
C LEU A 4 -9.49 -17.03 -1.60
N HIS A 5 -8.34 -16.67 -1.05
CA HIS A 5 -7.56 -15.53 -1.54
C HIS A 5 -6.65 -15.98 -2.68
N LEU A 6 -6.77 -15.34 -3.84
CA LEU A 6 -5.98 -15.67 -5.03
C LEU A 6 -4.98 -14.56 -5.35
N PHE A 7 -3.70 -14.81 -5.06
CA PHE A 7 -2.60 -13.88 -5.20
C PHE A 7 -1.64 -14.29 -6.30
N SER A 8 -1.89 -13.85 -7.53
CA SER A 8 -1.13 -14.25 -8.72
C SER A 8 0.23 -13.54 -8.86
N ASN A 9 1.00 -13.49 -7.77
CA ASN A 9 2.36 -12.98 -7.74
C ASN A 9 3.20 -13.86 -6.80
N TRP A 10 4.50 -14.02 -7.12
CA TRP A 10 5.43 -14.77 -6.29
C TRP A 10 6.35 -13.88 -5.45
N LYS A 11 6.44 -12.57 -5.81
CA LYS A 11 7.28 -11.60 -5.10
C LYS A 11 6.57 -11.04 -3.88
N TRP A 12 7.33 -10.83 -2.82
CA TRP A 12 6.87 -10.05 -1.67
C TRP A 12 6.76 -8.59 -2.07
N THR A 13 5.55 -8.13 -2.34
CA THR A 13 5.25 -6.77 -2.81
C THR A 13 4.37 -6.02 -1.81
N GLY A 14 4.17 -4.72 -2.01
CA GLY A 14 3.33 -3.89 -1.14
C GLY A 14 1.95 -4.50 -0.80
N PRO A 15 1.22 -5.08 -1.77
CA PRO A 15 -0.05 -5.77 -1.52
C PRO A 15 0.06 -7.07 -0.73
N ALA A 16 1.20 -7.75 -0.69
CA ALA A 16 1.31 -9.08 -0.10
C ALA A 16 1.13 -9.08 1.42
N ASP A 17 1.81 -8.17 2.12
CA ASP A 17 1.76 -8.04 3.57
C ASP A 17 0.34 -7.77 4.10
N PRO A 18 -0.40 -6.74 3.64
CA PRO A 18 -1.76 -6.49 4.11
C PRO A 18 -2.73 -7.62 3.73
N THR A 19 -2.53 -8.31 2.59
CA THR A 19 -3.37 -9.45 2.21
C THR A 19 -3.16 -10.62 3.15
N LEU A 20 -1.91 -10.95 3.49
CA LEU A 20 -1.59 -12.05 4.39
C LEU A 20 -2.09 -11.77 5.82
N ASN A 21 -1.96 -10.53 6.29
CA ASN A 21 -2.48 -10.10 7.59
C ASN A 21 -4.01 -10.16 7.63
N LEU A 22 -4.68 -9.79 6.54
CA LEU A 22 -6.14 -9.95 6.40
C LEU A 22 -6.55 -11.44 6.50
N CYS A 23 -5.84 -12.36 5.83
CA CYS A 23 -6.10 -13.78 5.93
C CYS A 23 -6.01 -14.26 7.39
N LYS A 24 -4.93 -13.91 8.10
CA LYS A 24 -4.77 -14.24 9.54
C LYS A 24 -5.91 -13.69 10.40
N GLY A 25 -6.30 -12.44 10.15
CA GLY A 25 -7.39 -11.81 10.89
C GLY A 25 -8.73 -12.52 10.67
N LEU A 26 -9.03 -12.91 9.43
CA LEU A 26 -10.23 -13.68 9.09
C LEU A 26 -10.21 -15.08 9.72
N GLU A 27 -9.07 -15.78 9.72
CA GLU A 27 -8.93 -17.08 10.42
C GLU A 27 -9.19 -16.97 11.93
N LYS A 28 -8.65 -15.91 12.58
CA LYS A 28 -8.91 -15.64 14.01
C LYS A 28 -10.39 -15.41 14.32
N ARG A 29 -11.17 -14.94 13.35
CA ARG A 29 -12.63 -14.77 13.47
C ARG A 29 -13.42 -16.03 13.09
N GLY A 30 -12.75 -17.17 12.90
CA GLY A 30 -13.37 -18.47 12.67
C GLY A 30 -13.74 -18.75 11.21
N HIS A 31 -13.16 -18.04 10.24
CA HIS A 31 -13.33 -18.37 8.83
C HIS A 31 -12.31 -19.43 8.37
N ASP A 32 -12.70 -20.32 7.45
CA ASP A 32 -11.79 -21.24 6.75
C ASP A 32 -11.16 -20.48 5.57
N VAL A 33 -9.95 -19.99 5.76
CA VAL A 33 -9.25 -19.17 4.78
C VAL A 33 -8.14 -19.97 4.13
N THR A 34 -8.05 -19.93 2.80
CA THR A 34 -6.92 -20.48 2.03
C THR A 34 -6.27 -19.39 1.22
N PHE A 35 -4.95 -19.24 1.34
CA PHE A 35 -4.15 -18.30 0.56
C PHE A 35 -3.47 -19.03 -0.60
N ALA A 36 -3.99 -18.87 -1.83
CA ALA A 36 -3.38 -19.39 -3.04
C ALA A 36 -2.42 -18.39 -3.66
N TYR A 37 -1.17 -18.76 -3.83
CA TYR A 37 -0.14 -17.89 -4.39
C TYR A 37 0.62 -18.55 -5.55
N ARG A 38 1.24 -17.73 -6.38
CA ARG A 38 2.13 -18.21 -7.43
C ARG A 38 3.45 -18.66 -6.80
N LYS A 39 3.87 -19.90 -7.11
CA LYS A 39 5.17 -20.42 -6.69
C LYS A 39 6.31 -19.61 -7.32
N PRO A 40 7.38 -19.30 -6.55
CA PRO A 40 8.58 -18.68 -7.13
C PRO A 40 9.19 -19.57 -8.24
N PRO A 41 9.57 -19.01 -9.38
CA PRO A 41 10.20 -19.80 -10.47
C PRO A 41 11.64 -20.23 -10.13
N PHE A 42 12.25 -19.64 -9.09
CA PHE A 42 13.56 -19.95 -8.55
C PHE A 42 13.61 -19.57 -7.06
N PRO A 43 14.51 -20.14 -6.25
CA PRO A 43 14.68 -19.73 -4.86
C PRO A 43 15.01 -18.24 -4.77
N ALA A 44 14.20 -17.47 -4.06
CA ALA A 44 14.36 -16.02 -3.91
C ALA A 44 14.06 -15.57 -2.47
N GLU A 45 14.96 -14.79 -1.91
CA GLU A 45 14.78 -14.25 -0.54
C GLU A 45 13.54 -13.36 -0.41
N ASP A 46 13.22 -12.59 -1.45
CA ASP A 46 12.06 -11.71 -1.53
C ASP A 46 10.79 -12.48 -1.99
N SER A 47 10.72 -13.80 -1.80
CA SER A 47 9.54 -14.59 -2.18
C SER A 47 8.42 -14.49 -1.16
N ILE A 48 7.18 -14.55 -1.67
CA ILE A 48 5.98 -14.62 -0.82
C ILE A 48 5.92 -15.94 -0.04
N GLU A 49 6.44 -17.03 -0.62
CA GLU A 49 6.44 -18.38 -0.06
C GLU A 49 7.03 -18.42 1.36
N LYS A 50 8.24 -17.86 1.53
CA LYS A 50 8.91 -17.81 2.85
C LYS A 50 8.05 -17.16 3.93
N ARG A 51 7.38 -16.06 3.56
CA ARG A 51 6.52 -15.30 4.49
C ARG A 51 5.21 -16.03 4.78
N VAL A 52 4.65 -16.68 3.78
CA VAL A 52 3.44 -17.50 3.93
C VAL A 52 3.70 -18.67 4.86
N LEU A 53 4.79 -19.42 4.65
CA LEU A 53 5.18 -20.54 5.53
C LEU A 53 5.40 -20.09 6.98
N GLN A 54 6.04 -18.93 7.19
CA GLN A 54 6.23 -18.36 8.52
C GLN A 54 4.94 -17.84 9.16
N SER A 55 3.92 -17.58 8.36
CA SER A 55 2.67 -16.98 8.85
C SER A 55 1.73 -17.92 9.56
N GLY A 56 1.81 -19.23 9.28
CA GLY A 56 0.87 -20.24 9.74
C GLY A 56 -0.48 -20.24 9.01
N VAL A 57 -0.70 -19.35 8.04
CA VAL A 57 -1.94 -19.33 7.23
C VAL A 57 -1.99 -20.55 6.33
N LYS A 58 -3.15 -21.20 6.26
CA LYS A 58 -3.40 -22.29 5.31
C LYS A 58 -3.19 -21.78 3.88
N ALA A 59 -2.24 -22.36 3.16
CA ALA A 59 -1.85 -21.88 1.86
C ALA A 59 -1.67 -22.99 0.82
N THR A 60 -1.69 -22.61 -0.46
CA THR A 60 -1.46 -23.52 -1.58
C THR A 60 -0.76 -22.81 -2.74
N ASP A 61 0.19 -23.52 -3.36
CA ASP A 61 0.93 -23.10 -4.55
C ASP A 61 0.60 -23.97 -5.78
N ARG A 62 -0.51 -24.74 -5.70
CA ARG A 62 -0.90 -25.71 -6.74
C ARG A 62 -1.21 -25.11 -8.11
N PHE A 63 -1.45 -23.79 -8.19
CA PHE A 63 -1.76 -23.08 -9.42
C PHE A 63 -0.54 -22.32 -9.92
N GLN A 64 -0.26 -22.37 -11.22
CA GLN A 64 0.90 -21.70 -11.77
C GLN A 64 0.74 -20.18 -11.75
N LEU A 65 -0.44 -19.65 -12.07
CA LEU A 65 -0.79 -18.23 -12.07
C LEU A 65 0.23 -17.35 -12.77
N ASP A 66 0.82 -17.85 -13.86
CA ASP A 66 1.95 -17.21 -14.53
C ASP A 66 1.52 -16.11 -15.51
N HIS A 67 1.56 -14.87 -15.03
CA HIS A 67 1.29 -13.69 -15.85
C HIS A 67 2.43 -13.29 -16.79
N SER A 68 3.61 -13.92 -16.71
CA SER A 68 4.76 -13.63 -17.58
C SER A 68 4.66 -14.32 -18.93
N VAL A 69 3.85 -15.38 -19.02
CA VAL A 69 3.58 -16.04 -20.31
C VAL A 69 2.72 -15.12 -21.16
N LYS A 70 3.31 -14.60 -22.24
CA LYS A 70 2.63 -13.67 -23.16
C LYS A 70 1.68 -14.41 -24.09
N PHE A 71 0.62 -13.72 -24.55
CA PHE A 71 -0.44 -14.31 -25.40
C PHE A 71 0.09 -14.89 -26.72
N TYR A 72 1.21 -14.42 -27.23
CA TYR A 72 1.87 -14.95 -28.44
C TYR A 72 2.79 -16.14 -28.16
N HIS A 73 3.00 -16.53 -26.90
CA HIS A 73 3.84 -17.69 -26.57
C HIS A 73 3.04 -18.99 -26.72
N PRO A 74 3.59 -20.07 -27.34
CA PRO A 74 2.86 -21.33 -27.56
C PRO A 74 2.27 -21.94 -26.27
N SER A 75 2.95 -21.80 -25.13
CA SER A 75 2.47 -22.31 -23.83
C SER A 75 1.39 -21.44 -23.17
N PHE A 76 1.04 -20.29 -23.74
CA PHE A 76 0.07 -19.38 -23.15
C PHE A 76 -1.29 -20.07 -22.91
N LEU A 77 -1.87 -20.60 -23.96
CA LEU A 77 -3.18 -21.23 -23.90
C LEU A 77 -3.20 -22.49 -23.03
N PRO A 78 -2.27 -23.46 -23.20
CA PRO A 78 -2.23 -24.66 -22.35
C PRO A 78 -2.06 -24.34 -20.86
N THR A 79 -1.15 -23.43 -20.51
CA THR A 79 -0.91 -23.05 -19.10
C THR A 79 -2.16 -22.45 -18.45
N HIS A 80 -2.80 -21.50 -19.14
CA HIS A 80 -3.98 -20.82 -18.60
C HIS A 80 -5.21 -21.71 -18.54
N LEU A 81 -5.41 -22.59 -19.55
CA LEU A 81 -6.48 -23.60 -19.55
C LEU A 81 -6.32 -24.60 -18.40
N ARG A 82 -5.08 -25.02 -18.12
CA ARG A 82 -4.79 -25.88 -16.97
C ARG A 82 -5.14 -25.19 -15.65
N ASP A 83 -4.66 -23.97 -15.45
CA ASP A 83 -4.99 -23.19 -14.25
C ASP A 83 -6.51 -22.99 -14.08
N VAL A 84 -7.23 -22.66 -15.15
CA VAL A 84 -8.70 -22.56 -15.12
C VAL A 84 -9.35 -23.88 -14.75
N SER A 85 -8.88 -25.01 -15.32
CA SER A 85 -9.41 -26.35 -15.03
C SER A 85 -9.19 -26.75 -13.57
N ASP A 86 -7.98 -26.54 -13.07
CA ASP A 86 -7.60 -26.90 -11.69
C ASP A 86 -8.31 -26.00 -10.68
N LEU A 87 -8.41 -24.69 -10.93
CA LEU A 87 -9.21 -23.77 -10.11
C LEU A 87 -10.70 -24.15 -10.13
N THR A 88 -11.25 -24.51 -11.30
CA THR A 88 -12.66 -24.93 -11.42
C THR A 88 -12.93 -26.17 -10.54
N ARG A 89 -12.05 -27.16 -10.62
CA ARG A 89 -12.14 -28.39 -9.82
C ARG A 89 -12.04 -28.03 -8.32
N TYR A 90 -11.06 -27.25 -7.94
CA TYR A 90 -10.82 -26.85 -6.56
C TYR A 90 -12.00 -26.07 -5.95
N LEU A 91 -12.55 -25.10 -6.69
CA LEU A 91 -13.73 -24.36 -6.26
C LEU A 91 -14.97 -25.25 -6.08
N ARG A 92 -15.11 -26.29 -6.91
CA ARG A 92 -16.21 -27.24 -6.84
C ARG A 92 -16.08 -28.18 -5.65
N GLU A 93 -14.91 -28.75 -5.44
CA GLU A 93 -14.61 -29.74 -4.39
C GLU A 93 -14.64 -29.11 -3.01
N GLU A 94 -13.96 -27.97 -2.85
CA GLU A 94 -13.80 -27.30 -1.54
C GLU A 94 -15.00 -26.43 -1.14
N ARG A 95 -15.93 -26.14 -2.03
CA ARG A 95 -17.17 -25.40 -1.75
C ARG A 95 -16.93 -24.01 -1.12
N PHE A 96 -16.06 -23.20 -1.72
CA PHE A 96 -15.82 -21.83 -1.27
C PHE A 96 -17.06 -20.94 -1.42
N ASP A 97 -17.27 -20.05 -0.46
CA ASP A 97 -18.28 -19.01 -0.48
C ASP A 97 -17.75 -17.76 -1.24
N ILE A 98 -16.48 -17.42 -0.99
CA ILE A 98 -15.81 -16.24 -1.53
C ILE A 98 -14.54 -16.65 -2.29
N LEU A 99 -14.37 -16.07 -3.48
CA LEU A 99 -13.10 -15.96 -4.18
C LEU A 99 -12.64 -14.51 -4.15
N HIS A 100 -11.60 -14.21 -3.35
CA HIS A 100 -11.03 -12.87 -3.26
C HIS A 100 -9.75 -12.76 -4.08
N VAL A 101 -9.77 -11.95 -5.14
CA VAL A 101 -8.68 -11.82 -6.10
C VAL A 101 -7.95 -10.49 -5.93
N HIS A 102 -6.61 -10.51 -6.06
CA HIS A 102 -5.74 -9.37 -5.77
C HIS A 102 -5.00 -8.80 -7.00
N HIS A 103 -5.00 -9.50 -8.12
CA HIS A 103 -4.34 -9.08 -9.37
C HIS A 103 -5.21 -9.42 -10.56
N SER A 104 -5.12 -8.63 -11.64
CA SER A 104 -5.95 -8.79 -12.84
C SER A 104 -5.83 -10.17 -13.49
N HIS A 105 -4.62 -10.77 -13.48
CA HIS A 105 -4.40 -12.09 -14.04
C HIS A 105 -5.16 -13.18 -13.27
N GLY A 106 -4.95 -13.27 -11.95
CA GLY A 106 -5.69 -14.21 -11.09
C GLY A 106 -7.20 -13.94 -11.09
N HIS A 107 -7.61 -12.68 -11.27
CA HIS A 107 -9.01 -12.31 -11.41
C HIS A 107 -9.64 -12.92 -12.66
N LEU A 108 -8.97 -12.83 -13.83
CA LEU A 108 -9.47 -13.42 -15.06
C LEU A 108 -9.62 -14.94 -14.94
N LEU A 109 -8.55 -15.63 -14.50
CA LEU A 109 -8.55 -17.08 -14.38
C LEU A 109 -9.58 -17.55 -13.33
N GLY A 110 -9.59 -16.91 -12.15
CA GLY A 110 -10.51 -17.21 -11.07
C GLY A 110 -11.97 -16.92 -11.43
N GLY A 111 -12.24 -15.81 -12.13
CA GLY A 111 -13.57 -15.44 -12.60
C GLY A 111 -14.14 -16.44 -13.61
N ILE A 112 -13.32 -16.90 -14.58
CA ILE A 112 -13.70 -17.96 -15.52
C ILE A 112 -13.95 -19.27 -14.75
N ALA A 113 -13.03 -19.66 -13.86
CA ALA A 113 -13.15 -20.89 -13.07
C ALA A 113 -14.41 -20.89 -12.19
N THR A 114 -14.74 -19.76 -11.57
CA THR A 114 -15.96 -19.61 -10.77
C THR A 114 -17.21 -19.86 -11.61
N ARG A 115 -17.29 -19.31 -12.82
CA ARG A 115 -18.44 -19.55 -13.70
C ARG A 115 -18.53 -21.00 -14.15
N ARG A 116 -17.41 -21.66 -14.41
CA ARG A 116 -17.35 -23.07 -14.83
C ARG A 116 -17.59 -24.05 -13.69
N SER A 117 -17.38 -23.63 -12.44
CA SER A 117 -17.56 -24.51 -11.27
C SER A 117 -19.01 -24.91 -11.02
N GLY A 118 -19.98 -24.12 -11.52
CA GLY A 118 -21.42 -24.32 -11.24
C GLY A 118 -21.79 -23.99 -9.79
N ARG A 119 -20.86 -23.43 -8.99
CA ARG A 119 -21.08 -23.10 -7.57
C ARG A 119 -21.42 -21.61 -7.40
N PRO A 120 -22.18 -21.23 -6.37
CA PRO A 120 -22.53 -19.84 -6.09
C PRO A 120 -21.39 -19.07 -5.38
N VAL A 121 -20.14 -19.18 -5.86
CA VAL A 121 -18.98 -18.48 -5.29
C VAL A 121 -19.03 -17.00 -5.66
N VAL A 122 -18.99 -16.12 -4.69
CA VAL A 122 -18.95 -14.65 -4.90
C VAL A 122 -17.52 -14.20 -5.16
N VAL A 123 -17.31 -13.43 -6.21
CA VAL A 123 -15.99 -12.93 -6.62
C VAL A 123 -15.79 -11.49 -6.15
N ILE A 124 -14.84 -11.31 -5.25
CA ILE A 124 -14.43 -10.01 -4.73
C ILE A 124 -13.06 -9.64 -5.29
N ARG A 125 -12.90 -8.40 -5.73
CA ARG A 125 -11.60 -7.87 -6.15
C ARG A 125 -11.13 -6.79 -5.20
N THR A 126 -9.90 -6.89 -4.66
CA THR A 126 -9.20 -5.72 -4.13
C THR A 126 -8.38 -5.06 -5.24
N ASP A 127 -8.62 -3.78 -5.50
CA ASP A 127 -7.73 -2.99 -6.33
C ASP A 127 -6.65 -2.32 -5.47
N HIS A 128 -5.43 -2.82 -5.63
CA HIS A 128 -4.25 -2.34 -4.91
C HIS A 128 -3.59 -1.12 -5.55
N LYS A 129 -4.18 -0.56 -6.61
CA LYS A 129 -3.58 0.58 -7.31
C LYS A 129 -3.84 1.89 -6.56
N ARG A 130 -2.93 2.83 -6.72
CA ARG A 130 -3.07 4.21 -6.24
C ARG A 130 -4.19 4.97 -6.94
N ASP A 131 -4.22 4.83 -8.26
CA ASP A 131 -5.18 5.52 -9.11
C ASP A 131 -6.33 4.57 -9.46
N PRO A 132 -7.56 5.08 -9.66
CA PRO A 132 -8.69 4.30 -10.12
C PRO A 132 -8.36 3.48 -11.37
N LEU A 133 -9.06 2.37 -11.55
CA LEU A 133 -8.83 1.51 -12.71
C LEU A 133 -9.17 2.24 -14.02
N LYS A 134 -8.26 2.17 -14.98
CA LYS A 134 -8.53 2.73 -16.30
C LYS A 134 -9.68 1.97 -16.98
N PRO A 135 -10.69 2.67 -17.55
CA PRO A 135 -11.89 2.06 -18.16
C PRO A 135 -11.61 1.47 -19.54
N GLY A 136 -10.50 0.73 -19.72
CA GLY A 136 -10.20 0.01 -20.96
C GLY A 136 -11.04 -1.26 -21.11
N LEU A 137 -11.19 -1.75 -22.35
CA LEU A 137 -12.02 -2.92 -22.70
C LEU A 137 -11.76 -4.14 -21.81
N GLY A 138 -10.48 -4.45 -21.54
CA GLY A 138 -10.10 -5.57 -20.67
C GLY A 138 -10.62 -5.42 -19.23
N ASN A 139 -10.48 -4.24 -18.64
CA ASN A 139 -11.02 -3.99 -17.30
C ASN A 139 -12.55 -3.97 -17.29
N ARG A 140 -13.18 -3.38 -18.33
CA ARG A 140 -14.66 -3.39 -18.46
C ARG A 140 -15.18 -4.83 -18.50
N LEU A 141 -14.60 -5.68 -19.34
CA LEU A 141 -14.99 -7.08 -19.42
C LEU A 141 -14.77 -7.80 -18.09
N LEU A 142 -13.60 -7.60 -17.47
CA LEU A 142 -13.23 -8.25 -16.23
C LEU A 142 -14.17 -7.87 -15.07
N ILE A 143 -14.44 -6.59 -14.92
CA ILE A 143 -15.31 -6.10 -13.85
C ILE A 143 -16.78 -6.41 -14.12
N SER A 144 -17.27 -6.21 -15.35
CA SER A 144 -18.69 -6.45 -15.65
C SER A 144 -19.08 -7.93 -15.62
N ARG A 145 -18.15 -8.83 -15.99
CA ARG A 145 -18.47 -10.26 -16.15
C ARG A 145 -18.04 -11.11 -14.97
N PHE A 146 -16.99 -10.72 -14.23
CA PHE A 146 -16.33 -11.59 -13.26
C PHE A 146 -16.18 -10.95 -11.88
N THR A 147 -16.89 -9.85 -11.57
CA THR A 147 -16.78 -9.18 -10.28
C THR A 147 -18.16 -8.98 -9.66
N ASP A 148 -18.36 -9.50 -8.47
CA ASP A 148 -19.59 -9.31 -7.69
C ASP A 148 -19.43 -8.15 -6.69
N GLY A 149 -18.21 -7.90 -6.20
CA GLY A 149 -17.89 -6.78 -5.33
C GLY A 149 -16.43 -6.34 -5.46
N MET A 150 -16.14 -5.09 -5.10
CA MET A 150 -14.81 -4.50 -5.22
C MET A 150 -14.41 -3.77 -3.95
N ILE A 151 -13.13 -3.92 -3.57
CA ILE A 151 -12.51 -3.18 -2.46
C ILE A 151 -11.48 -2.22 -3.04
N THR A 152 -11.53 -0.97 -2.62
CA THR A 152 -10.62 0.12 -3.00
C THR A 152 -10.04 0.78 -1.76
N PHE A 153 -9.00 1.62 -1.92
CA PHE A 153 -8.32 2.26 -0.79
C PHE A 153 -8.62 3.75 -0.63
N SER A 154 -9.45 4.32 -1.52
CA SER A 154 -9.84 5.72 -1.44
C SER A 154 -11.30 5.91 -1.86
N GLU A 155 -11.95 6.94 -1.34
CA GLU A 155 -13.32 7.29 -1.74
C GLU A 155 -13.37 7.75 -3.20
N ARG A 156 -12.30 8.40 -3.65
CA ARG A 156 -12.15 8.76 -5.07
C ARG A 156 -12.18 7.50 -5.95
N ALA A 157 -11.38 6.48 -5.64
CA ALA A 157 -11.38 5.23 -6.41
C ALA A 157 -12.74 4.52 -6.31
N ARG A 158 -13.39 4.55 -5.14
CA ARG A 158 -14.71 3.97 -4.94
C ARG A 158 -15.75 4.56 -5.90
N ARG A 159 -15.78 5.88 -6.04
CA ARG A 159 -16.73 6.58 -6.93
C ARG A 159 -16.36 6.39 -8.40
N GLU A 160 -15.11 6.68 -8.77
CA GLU A 160 -14.68 6.59 -10.17
C GLU A 160 -14.78 5.14 -10.71
N ASP A 161 -14.39 4.12 -9.94
CA ASP A 161 -14.53 2.72 -10.37
C ASP A 161 -15.99 2.27 -10.46
N SER A 162 -16.84 2.73 -9.53
CA SER A 162 -18.29 2.51 -9.61
C SER A 162 -18.87 3.06 -10.92
N GLU A 163 -18.56 4.30 -11.26
CA GLU A 163 -19.02 4.96 -12.49
C GLU A 163 -18.43 4.32 -13.74
N HIS A 164 -17.11 4.13 -13.79
CA HIS A 164 -16.40 3.59 -14.95
C HIS A 164 -16.89 2.20 -15.36
N PHE A 165 -17.28 1.38 -14.39
CA PHE A 165 -17.64 -0.03 -14.62
C PHE A 165 -19.11 -0.33 -14.38
N GLY A 166 -19.92 0.66 -14.04
CA GLY A 166 -21.34 0.49 -13.74
C GLY A 166 -21.56 -0.49 -12.57
N LEU A 167 -20.69 -0.45 -11.54
CA LEU A 167 -20.86 -1.17 -10.30
C LEU A 167 -21.70 -0.31 -9.35
N PRO A 168 -22.82 -0.80 -8.81
CA PRO A 168 -23.54 -0.08 -7.75
C PRO A 168 -22.60 0.22 -6.56
N LEU A 169 -22.70 1.41 -5.97
CA LEU A 169 -21.85 1.83 -4.86
C LEU A 169 -21.90 0.87 -3.65
N GLU A 170 -23.01 0.17 -3.46
CA GLU A 170 -23.17 -0.88 -2.43
C GLU A 170 -22.26 -2.10 -2.67
N ARG A 171 -21.77 -2.28 -3.91
CA ARG A 171 -20.85 -3.34 -4.32
C ARG A 171 -19.39 -2.88 -4.35
N VAL A 172 -19.12 -1.63 -4.03
CA VAL A 172 -17.76 -1.09 -3.93
C VAL A 172 -17.53 -0.55 -2.52
N GLU A 173 -16.54 -1.08 -1.82
CA GLU A 173 -16.21 -0.68 -0.46
C GLU A 173 -14.84 -0.02 -0.39
N LYS A 174 -14.73 1.07 0.38
CA LYS A 174 -13.45 1.66 0.74
C LYS A 174 -12.94 1.01 2.02
N ILE A 175 -11.82 0.30 1.95
CA ILE A 175 -11.22 -0.37 3.11
C ILE A 175 -9.73 -0.04 3.16
N SER A 176 -9.31 0.72 4.15
CA SER A 176 -7.88 1.04 4.35
C SER A 176 -7.11 -0.22 4.74
N PRO A 177 -5.92 -0.46 4.14
CA PRO A 177 -5.06 -1.55 4.56
C PRO A 177 -4.57 -1.34 6.00
N ALA A 178 -4.62 -2.38 6.82
CA ALA A 178 -4.14 -2.32 8.20
C ALA A 178 -2.61 -2.30 8.29
N LEU A 179 -2.14 -1.87 9.46
CA LEU A 179 -0.77 -2.02 9.93
C LEU A 179 -0.73 -2.97 11.14
N ASP A 180 0.38 -3.63 11.34
CA ASP A 180 0.70 -4.27 12.62
C ASP A 180 1.16 -3.17 13.60
N LEU A 181 0.18 -2.53 14.25
CA LEU A 181 0.40 -1.36 15.11
C LEU A 181 1.29 -1.66 16.33
N ASN A 182 1.38 -2.92 16.76
CA ASN A 182 2.25 -3.31 17.87
C ASN A 182 3.75 -3.08 17.56
N ARG A 183 4.09 -2.91 16.30
CA ARG A 183 5.46 -2.61 15.86
C ARG A 183 5.82 -1.13 15.95
N TYR A 184 4.83 -0.25 16.10
CA TYR A 184 5.00 1.20 15.98
C TYR A 184 4.72 1.88 17.34
N ASP A 185 5.63 1.69 18.29
CA ASP A 185 5.59 2.35 19.58
C ASP A 185 6.60 3.52 19.60
N PRO A 186 6.13 4.78 19.59
CA PRO A 186 7.02 5.95 19.63
C PRO A 186 7.83 6.06 20.93
N LYS A 187 7.47 5.30 21.97
CA LYS A 187 8.19 5.27 23.26
C LYS A 187 9.21 4.13 23.35
N ALA A 188 9.28 3.27 22.32
CA ALA A 188 10.28 2.20 22.29
C ALA A 188 11.71 2.77 22.25
N LYS A 189 12.67 1.96 22.70
CA LYS A 189 14.08 2.33 22.62
C LYS A 189 14.59 2.11 21.20
N PHE A 190 15.01 3.19 20.54
CA PHE A 190 15.57 3.19 19.19
C PHE A 190 17.07 3.40 19.21
N LYS A 191 17.75 2.93 18.16
CA LYS A 191 19.17 3.23 17.94
C LYS A 191 19.35 4.70 17.60
N ASP A 192 20.47 5.27 18.00
CA ASP A 192 20.83 6.65 17.62
C ASP A 192 21.24 6.72 16.15
N MET A 193 20.23 6.92 15.29
CA MET A 193 20.44 7.07 13.86
C MET A 193 20.95 8.45 13.48
N LYS A 194 20.75 9.49 14.34
CA LYS A 194 21.30 10.82 14.06
C LYS A 194 22.83 10.74 14.03
N THR A 195 23.46 10.14 15.06
CA THR A 195 24.90 9.92 15.09
C THR A 195 25.39 9.08 13.90
N LEU A 196 24.68 7.98 13.56
CA LEU A 196 25.04 7.13 12.42
C LEU A 196 25.04 7.89 11.09
N PHE A 197 24.13 8.85 10.92
CA PHE A 197 24.01 9.65 9.70
C PHE A 197 24.79 10.97 9.74
N GLY A 198 25.60 11.22 10.76
CA GLY A 198 26.36 12.47 10.92
C GLY A 198 25.47 13.69 11.13
N ILE A 199 24.30 13.50 11.74
CA ILE A 199 23.34 14.55 12.06
C ILE A 199 23.58 15.00 13.51
N GLY A 200 23.71 16.30 13.71
CA GLY A 200 23.91 16.86 15.03
C GLY A 200 22.70 16.65 15.95
N PRO A 201 22.89 16.50 17.26
CA PRO A 201 21.82 16.17 18.19
C PRO A 201 20.71 17.21 18.27
N LYS A 202 21.01 18.48 17.97
CA LYS A 202 20.06 19.59 17.96
C LYS A 202 19.45 19.85 16.57
N GLU A 203 19.94 19.23 15.52
CA GLU A 203 19.38 19.39 14.17
C GLU A 203 18.03 18.71 14.06
N ILE A 204 17.06 19.40 13.46
CA ILE A 204 15.72 18.87 13.19
C ILE A 204 15.78 18.06 11.89
N VAL A 205 15.26 16.83 11.92
CA VAL A 205 15.30 15.91 10.78
C VAL A 205 13.98 15.92 10.03
N ILE A 206 14.01 16.36 8.78
CA ILE A 206 12.87 16.31 7.87
C ILE A 206 13.04 15.08 6.98
N GLY A 207 12.19 14.08 7.14
CA GLY A 207 12.35 12.78 6.48
C GLY A 207 11.40 12.55 5.31
N MET A 208 11.88 11.85 4.29
CA MET A 208 11.07 11.29 3.21
C MET A 208 11.49 9.85 2.95
N ILE A 209 10.54 8.92 2.93
CA ILE A 209 10.77 7.51 2.60
C ILE A 209 10.07 7.18 1.29
N ALA A 210 10.81 6.94 0.22
CA ALA A 210 10.26 6.67 -1.09
C ALA A 210 11.24 5.93 -2.02
N ARG A 211 10.73 5.28 -3.07
CA ARG A 211 11.55 4.98 -4.25
C ARG A 211 11.76 6.27 -5.02
N TYR A 212 12.99 6.61 -5.39
CA TYR A 212 13.32 7.85 -6.08
C TYR A 212 12.98 7.76 -7.58
N GLN A 213 11.71 7.76 -7.89
CA GLN A 213 11.16 7.82 -9.23
C GLN A 213 10.62 9.23 -9.48
N LYS A 214 10.72 9.75 -10.71
CA LYS A 214 10.32 11.11 -11.06
C LYS A 214 8.93 11.50 -10.51
N TYR A 215 7.95 10.59 -10.60
CA TYR A 215 6.60 10.86 -10.12
C TYR A 215 6.47 10.97 -8.59
N ARG A 216 7.50 10.58 -7.82
CA ARG A 216 7.51 10.69 -6.34
C ARG A 216 7.76 12.11 -5.83
N ARG A 217 8.03 13.03 -6.74
CA ARG A 217 8.12 14.46 -6.45
C ARG A 217 9.28 14.85 -5.52
N THR A 218 10.35 14.05 -5.46
CA THR A 218 11.54 14.36 -4.64
C THR A 218 12.18 15.68 -5.07
N ALA A 219 12.13 16.03 -6.37
CA ALA A 219 12.64 17.32 -6.85
C ALA A 219 11.89 18.50 -6.23
N VAL A 220 10.55 18.45 -6.15
CA VAL A 220 9.73 19.47 -5.47
C VAL A 220 10.15 19.65 -4.02
N PHE A 221 10.40 18.53 -3.33
CA PHE A 221 10.89 18.61 -1.96
C PHE A 221 12.27 19.26 -1.87
N LEU A 222 13.21 18.93 -2.76
CA LEU A 222 14.54 19.54 -2.77
C LEU A 222 14.48 21.04 -3.11
N GLU A 223 13.58 21.48 -3.98
CA GLU A 223 13.31 22.88 -4.24
C GLU A 223 12.79 23.60 -2.98
N ALA A 224 11.85 22.97 -2.26
CA ALA A 224 11.38 23.49 -0.97
C ALA A 224 12.51 23.60 0.06
N VAL A 225 13.41 22.60 0.11
CA VAL A 225 14.60 22.64 0.99
C VAL A 225 15.46 23.87 0.76
N LYS A 226 15.66 24.28 -0.50
CA LYS A 226 16.41 25.51 -0.83
C LYS A 226 15.83 26.76 -0.17
N THR A 227 14.50 26.84 -0.07
CA THR A 227 13.82 27.94 0.62
C THR A 227 13.93 27.79 2.13
N ILE A 228 13.66 26.57 2.67
CA ILE A 228 13.71 26.28 4.10
C ILE A 228 15.07 26.66 4.71
N VAL A 229 16.16 26.24 4.09
CA VAL A 229 17.51 26.44 4.66
C VAL A 229 18.01 27.88 4.62
N LYS A 230 17.37 28.77 3.86
CA LYS A 230 17.63 30.21 3.91
C LYS A 230 17.10 30.83 5.20
N GLU A 231 15.97 30.34 5.70
CA GLU A 231 15.29 30.89 6.88
C GLU A 231 15.62 30.08 8.15
N PHE A 232 15.85 28.78 8.02
CA PHE A 232 16.12 27.90 9.15
C PHE A 232 17.25 26.91 8.81
N GLN A 233 18.45 27.16 9.34
CA GLN A 233 19.64 26.37 8.96
C GLN A 233 19.89 25.13 9.81
N ASN A 234 19.30 25.03 11.01
CA ASN A 234 19.51 23.92 11.94
C ASN A 234 18.64 22.70 11.60
N VAL A 235 18.71 22.28 10.34
CA VAL A 235 17.93 21.15 9.80
C VAL A 235 18.80 20.19 9.00
N LYS A 236 18.38 18.93 8.96
CA LYS A 236 18.82 17.93 7.98
C LYS A 236 17.64 17.30 7.30
N VAL A 237 17.79 17.02 6.03
CA VAL A 237 16.83 16.28 5.22
C VAL A 237 17.32 14.85 5.06
N LEU A 238 16.54 13.90 5.56
CA LEU A 238 16.87 12.48 5.51
C LEU A 238 16.05 11.80 4.40
N LEU A 239 16.71 11.44 3.31
CA LEU A 239 16.11 10.72 2.19
C LEU A 239 16.39 9.23 2.33
N VAL A 240 15.33 8.42 2.47
CA VAL A 240 15.40 6.97 2.67
C VAL A 240 14.79 6.24 1.49
N GLY A 241 15.56 5.37 0.87
CA GLY A 241 15.07 4.57 -0.25
C GLY A 241 16.14 4.19 -1.27
N ARG A 242 15.70 3.59 -2.37
CA ARG A 242 16.56 3.20 -3.49
C ARG A 242 15.86 3.40 -4.83
N SER A 243 16.63 3.62 -5.87
CA SER A 243 16.15 3.62 -7.26
C SER A 243 17.34 3.53 -8.22
N GLY A 244 17.17 2.87 -9.35
CA GLY A 244 18.10 3.00 -10.49
C GLY A 244 18.12 4.41 -11.12
N GLN A 245 17.19 5.29 -10.72
CA GLN A 245 17.07 6.67 -11.21
C GLN A 245 17.53 7.71 -10.18
N ILE A 246 18.25 7.31 -9.12
CA ILE A 246 18.65 8.20 -8.02
C ILE A 246 19.46 9.40 -8.52
N GLU A 247 20.34 9.19 -9.49
CA GLU A 247 21.16 10.25 -10.07
C GLU A 247 20.29 11.38 -10.66
N GLN A 248 19.27 11.01 -11.43
CA GLN A 248 18.40 11.97 -12.10
C GLN A 248 17.35 12.58 -11.17
N SER A 249 16.85 11.79 -10.20
CA SER A 249 15.71 12.19 -9.36
C SER A 249 16.13 12.87 -8.06
N VAL A 250 17.39 12.73 -7.64
CA VAL A 250 17.87 13.22 -6.34
C VAL A 250 19.22 13.93 -6.48
N ILE A 251 20.28 13.22 -6.94
CA ILE A 251 21.66 13.74 -6.84
C ILE A 251 21.86 14.98 -7.72
N ARG A 252 21.43 14.91 -8.97
CA ARG A 252 21.56 16.05 -9.89
C ARG A 252 20.73 17.27 -9.45
N PRO A 253 19.42 17.15 -9.11
CA PRO A 253 18.66 18.27 -8.55
C PRO A 253 19.27 18.83 -7.27
N MET A 254 19.72 17.99 -6.35
CA MET A 254 20.37 18.41 -5.11
C MET A 254 21.59 19.31 -5.36
N LYS A 255 22.49 18.90 -6.29
CA LYS A 255 23.66 19.68 -6.70
C LYS A 255 23.28 20.98 -7.39
N GLN A 256 22.33 20.93 -8.32
CA GLN A 256 21.87 22.14 -9.03
C GLN A 256 21.25 23.20 -8.11
N LEU A 257 20.62 22.74 -7.02
CA LEU A 257 20.00 23.62 -6.03
C LEU A 257 21.00 24.10 -4.95
N GLY A 258 22.18 23.46 -4.84
CA GLY A 258 23.21 23.77 -3.84
C GLY A 258 22.79 23.43 -2.42
N VAL A 259 22.04 22.31 -2.24
CA VAL A 259 21.50 21.91 -0.94
C VAL A 259 22.18 20.66 -0.35
N GLU A 260 23.28 20.19 -0.93
CA GLU A 260 23.96 18.94 -0.57
C GLU A 260 24.30 18.84 0.90
N LYS A 261 24.80 19.93 1.50
CA LYS A 261 25.23 19.92 2.91
C LYS A 261 24.10 19.67 3.91
N TRP A 262 22.84 19.86 3.48
CA TRP A 262 21.68 19.61 4.34
C TRP A 262 21.01 18.26 4.07
N VAL A 263 21.35 17.56 2.97
CA VAL A 263 20.70 16.33 2.56
C VAL A 263 21.55 15.12 2.88
N VAL A 264 20.97 14.18 3.60
CA VAL A 264 21.55 12.87 3.92
C VAL A 264 20.82 11.79 3.13
N LEU A 265 21.57 11.03 2.35
CA LEU A 265 21.06 9.87 1.61
C LEU A 265 21.27 8.60 2.44
N ALA A 266 20.25 8.16 3.16
CA ALA A 266 20.33 7.00 4.06
C ALA A 266 20.33 5.65 3.34
N GLY A 267 20.07 5.64 2.02
CA GLY A 267 19.92 4.39 1.27
C GLY A 267 18.65 3.61 1.60
N TYR A 268 18.59 2.36 1.20
CA TYR A 268 17.47 1.47 1.50
C TYR A 268 17.68 0.81 2.87
N ARG A 269 16.71 1.00 3.76
CA ARG A 269 16.77 0.50 5.13
C ARG A 269 15.80 -0.65 5.33
N THR A 270 16.22 -1.71 6.03
CA THR A 270 15.41 -2.90 6.33
C THR A 270 15.46 -3.25 7.81
N ASN A 271 16.63 -3.59 8.33
CA ASN A 271 16.78 -4.07 9.71
C ASN A 271 16.67 -2.96 10.76
N ASP A 272 16.97 -1.73 10.37
CA ASP A 272 16.93 -0.51 11.19
C ASP A 272 15.96 0.53 10.63
N TYR A 273 14.96 0.05 9.93
CA TYR A 273 13.92 0.91 9.30
C TYR A 273 13.16 1.74 10.34
N LEU A 274 12.73 1.10 11.44
CA LEU A 274 11.99 1.79 12.49
C LEU A 274 12.89 2.78 13.25
N ASP A 275 14.15 2.43 13.52
CA ASP A 275 15.12 3.35 14.10
C ASP A 275 15.31 4.59 13.20
N THR A 276 15.41 4.36 11.89
CA THR A 276 15.53 5.43 10.89
C THR A 276 14.28 6.31 10.82
N LEU A 277 13.09 5.73 10.91
CA LEU A 277 11.84 6.49 10.95
C LEU A 277 11.71 7.25 12.28
N ALA A 278 12.13 6.64 13.39
CA ALA A 278 12.08 7.25 14.71
C ALA A 278 12.93 8.53 14.81
N CYS A 279 14.10 8.60 14.12
CA CYS A 279 14.94 9.78 14.15
C CYS A 279 14.42 10.97 13.35
N MET A 280 13.33 10.83 12.57
CA MET A 280 12.70 11.91 11.84
C MET A 280 11.81 12.73 12.78
N ASP A 281 11.91 14.06 12.70
CA ASP A 281 11.10 14.99 13.48
C ASP A 281 9.86 15.47 12.70
N ILE A 282 9.93 15.54 11.37
CA ILE A 282 8.85 15.87 10.43
C ILE A 282 8.90 14.88 9.28
N PHE A 283 7.76 14.36 8.86
CA PHE A 283 7.68 13.39 7.76
C PHE A 283 6.95 13.98 6.55
N ILE A 284 7.60 13.93 5.37
CA ILE A 284 7.05 14.43 4.11
C ILE A 284 6.61 13.27 3.23
N PHE A 285 5.38 13.38 2.67
CA PHE A 285 4.89 12.36 1.74
C PHE A 285 4.06 12.99 0.62
N LEU A 286 4.67 13.20 -0.55
CA LEU A 286 4.04 13.94 -1.65
C LEU A 286 3.28 13.06 -2.63
N MET A 287 3.61 11.77 -2.73
CA MET A 287 2.95 10.87 -3.67
C MET A 287 3.02 9.42 -3.19
N ALA A 288 1.89 8.75 -3.15
CA ALA A 288 1.82 7.30 -2.92
C ALA A 288 2.55 6.52 -4.02
N GLY A 289 2.94 5.27 -3.73
CA GLY A 289 3.49 4.35 -4.71
C GLY A 289 2.50 3.94 -5.79
N SER A 290 2.93 3.06 -6.67
CA SER A 290 2.02 2.43 -7.64
C SER A 290 0.94 1.57 -6.97
N ASP A 291 1.23 1.04 -5.79
CA ASP A 291 0.25 0.47 -4.88
C ASP A 291 -0.41 1.59 -4.06
N GLY A 292 -1.70 1.55 -3.89
CA GLY A 292 -2.48 2.55 -3.15
C GLY A 292 -2.32 2.49 -1.63
N THR A 293 -1.30 1.79 -1.11
CA THR A 293 -1.22 1.54 0.34
C THR A 293 -0.69 2.74 1.14
N ALA A 294 0.03 3.68 0.52
CA ALA A 294 0.70 4.81 1.19
C ALA A 294 1.41 4.39 2.50
N ARG A 295 2.06 3.21 2.48
CA ARG A 295 2.53 2.49 3.67
C ARG A 295 3.41 3.36 4.56
N ALA A 296 4.44 4.01 4.00
CA ALA A 296 5.37 4.81 4.79
C ALA A 296 4.71 6.00 5.50
N LEU A 297 3.67 6.61 4.88
CA LEU A 297 2.87 7.64 5.53
C LEU A 297 2.12 7.09 6.75
N ARG A 298 1.44 5.95 6.60
CA ARG A 298 0.71 5.33 7.71
C ARG A 298 1.62 4.87 8.84
N GLU A 299 2.81 4.36 8.50
CA GLU A 299 3.85 4.01 9.46
C GLU A 299 4.38 5.24 10.21
N ALA A 300 4.60 6.36 9.52
CA ALA A 300 5.01 7.62 10.14
C ALA A 300 3.93 8.15 11.09
N MET A 301 2.66 8.12 10.68
CA MET A 301 1.54 8.48 11.56
C MET A 301 1.46 7.57 12.79
N ALA A 302 1.62 6.25 12.61
CA ALA A 302 1.63 5.29 13.72
C ALA A 302 2.81 5.49 14.68
N MET A 303 3.92 6.06 14.20
CA MET A 303 5.07 6.49 15.01
C MET A 303 4.91 7.90 15.60
N GLY A 304 3.73 8.49 15.51
CA GLY A 304 3.45 9.82 16.05
C GLY A 304 4.23 10.94 15.38
N LYS A 305 4.65 10.76 14.11
CA LYS A 305 5.35 11.82 13.39
C LYS A 305 4.35 12.84 12.84
N PRO A 306 4.58 14.16 13.03
CA PRO A 306 3.84 15.16 12.30
C PRO A 306 4.11 14.97 10.80
N VAL A 307 3.05 14.87 10.02
CA VAL A 307 3.15 14.56 8.59
C VAL A 307 2.71 15.76 7.75
N ILE A 308 3.42 15.99 6.65
CA ILE A 308 3.01 16.95 5.60
C ILE A 308 2.80 16.15 4.33
N VAL A 309 1.60 16.24 3.76
CA VAL A 309 1.23 15.51 2.54
C VAL A 309 0.76 16.46 1.44
N ALA A 310 0.98 16.08 0.20
CA ALA A 310 0.43 16.84 -0.92
C ALA A 310 -1.09 16.58 -1.05
N ASN A 311 -1.84 17.58 -1.47
CA ASN A 311 -3.26 17.47 -1.84
C ASN A 311 -3.39 16.68 -3.16
N ARG A 312 -3.12 15.37 -3.10
CA ARG A 312 -3.11 14.46 -4.24
C ARG A 312 -3.68 13.09 -3.92
N GLY A 313 -4.54 12.61 -4.82
CA GLY A 313 -5.07 11.25 -4.76
C GLY A 313 -5.75 10.96 -3.44
N MET A 314 -5.31 9.91 -2.76
CA MET A 314 -5.86 9.47 -1.49
C MET A 314 -5.25 10.17 -0.25
N LEU A 315 -4.21 10.99 -0.40
CA LEU A 315 -3.48 11.52 0.74
C LEU A 315 -4.34 12.42 1.64
N PRO A 316 -5.20 13.32 1.11
CA PRO A 316 -6.14 14.09 1.94
C PRO A 316 -7.21 13.25 2.64
N GLU A 317 -7.41 12.00 2.23
CA GLU A 317 -8.32 11.08 2.93
C GLU A 317 -7.65 10.39 4.14
N LEU A 318 -6.31 10.35 4.16
CA LEU A 318 -5.54 9.75 5.26
C LEU A 318 -5.16 10.77 6.32
N VAL A 319 -4.97 12.05 5.93
CA VAL A 319 -4.51 13.12 6.80
C VAL A 319 -5.58 14.22 6.82
N GLU A 320 -6.05 14.56 8.01
CA GLU A 320 -6.96 15.67 8.24
C GLU A 320 -6.13 16.93 8.45
N ASP A 321 -6.32 17.91 7.53
CA ASP A 321 -5.52 19.12 7.48
C ASP A 321 -5.67 19.97 8.76
N GLY A 322 -4.53 20.38 9.31
CA GLY A 322 -4.45 21.14 10.56
C GLY A 322 -4.75 20.34 11.83
N VAL A 323 -5.17 19.07 11.72
CA VAL A 323 -5.53 18.20 12.85
C VAL A 323 -4.52 17.06 13.00
N SER A 324 -4.42 16.16 12.04
CA SER A 324 -3.52 15.01 12.08
C SER A 324 -2.30 15.13 11.15
N GLY A 325 -2.08 16.30 10.59
CA GLY A 325 -1.00 16.67 9.72
C GLY A 325 -1.32 17.93 8.93
N LEU A 326 -0.51 18.26 7.93
CA LEU A 326 -0.78 19.35 7.01
C LEU A 326 -0.96 18.81 5.59
N VAL A 327 -1.98 19.31 4.90
CA VAL A 327 -2.26 19.01 3.50
C VAL A 327 -1.93 20.26 2.67
N VAL A 328 -0.95 20.16 1.78
CA VAL A 328 -0.44 21.31 1.00
C VAL A 328 -0.64 21.09 -0.50
N ASN A 329 -0.69 22.17 -1.28
CA ASN A 329 -0.56 22.01 -2.72
C ASN A 329 0.83 21.44 -3.06
N ASP A 330 0.93 20.72 -4.16
CA ASP A 330 2.15 20.05 -4.58
C ASP A 330 3.10 21.07 -5.28
N THR A 331 3.45 22.14 -4.55
CA THR A 331 4.39 23.18 -4.95
C THR A 331 5.54 23.28 -3.94
N PRO A 332 6.74 23.68 -4.38
CA PRO A 332 7.87 23.91 -3.47
C PRO A 332 7.57 24.97 -2.40
N GLU A 333 6.84 26.02 -2.77
CA GLU A 333 6.52 27.16 -1.92
C GLU A 333 5.59 26.75 -0.78
N ASP A 334 4.46 26.08 -1.09
CA ASP A 334 3.50 25.64 -0.08
C ASP A 334 4.13 24.60 0.87
N LEU A 335 4.95 23.71 0.30
CA LEU A 335 5.68 22.74 1.11
C LEU A 335 6.69 23.41 2.05
N ALA A 336 7.44 24.40 1.56
CA ALA A 336 8.40 25.14 2.37
C ALA A 336 7.70 25.90 3.50
N HIS A 337 6.60 26.58 3.23
CA HIS A 337 5.81 27.28 4.24
C HIS A 337 5.29 26.34 5.31
N ALA A 338 4.75 25.17 4.93
CA ALA A 338 4.27 24.18 5.90
C ALA A 338 5.39 23.62 6.78
N VAL A 339 6.56 23.35 6.20
CA VAL A 339 7.73 22.88 6.96
C VAL A 339 8.21 23.99 7.91
N LEU A 340 8.35 25.23 7.46
CA LEU A 340 8.77 26.36 8.30
C LEU A 340 7.80 26.59 9.47
N ARG A 341 6.49 26.47 9.27
CA ARG A 341 5.52 26.51 10.35
C ARG A 341 5.83 25.47 11.43
N LEU A 342 6.13 24.23 11.04
CA LEU A 342 6.44 23.17 12.01
C LEU A 342 7.84 23.33 12.64
N LEU A 343 8.78 23.97 11.96
CA LEU A 343 10.11 24.27 12.52
C LEU A 343 10.03 25.37 13.58
N LEU A 344 9.22 26.41 13.33
CA LEU A 344 9.09 27.58 14.19
C LEU A 344 8.09 27.35 15.37
N HIS A 345 7.20 26.37 15.26
CA HIS A 345 6.17 26.06 16.23
C HIS A 345 6.27 24.61 16.76
N PRO A 346 7.18 24.33 17.71
CA PRO A 346 7.37 22.99 18.29
C PRO A 346 6.09 22.40 18.89
N GLU A 347 5.27 23.23 19.53
CA GLU A 347 3.98 22.85 20.12
C GLU A 347 2.98 22.35 19.06
N MET A 348 2.93 23.00 17.90
CA MET A 348 2.11 22.55 16.78
C MET A 348 2.63 21.21 16.23
N ARG A 349 3.95 21.07 16.11
CA ARG A 349 4.59 19.84 15.65
C ARG A 349 4.25 18.65 16.56
N GLU A 350 4.30 18.85 17.87
CA GLU A 350 3.93 17.84 18.85
C GLU A 350 2.42 17.50 18.81
N ALA A 351 1.56 18.51 18.75
CA ALA A 351 0.11 18.32 18.68
C ALA A 351 -0.31 17.51 17.44
N LEU A 352 0.21 17.87 16.25
CA LEU A 352 -0.06 17.14 15.01
C LEU A 352 0.47 15.70 15.06
N GLY A 353 1.65 15.48 15.61
CA GLY A 353 2.21 14.15 15.79
C GLY A 353 1.35 13.27 16.70
N LYS A 354 0.89 13.80 17.82
CA LYS A 354 -0.03 13.11 18.73
C LYS A 354 -1.36 12.75 18.06
N ALA A 355 -1.94 13.69 17.32
CA ALA A 355 -3.20 13.45 16.61
C ALA A 355 -3.00 12.44 15.44
N ALA A 356 -1.86 12.48 14.72
CA ALA A 356 -1.50 11.49 13.72
C ALA A 356 -1.43 10.07 14.32
N TYR A 357 -0.81 9.93 15.49
CA TYR A 357 -0.74 8.66 16.22
C TYR A 357 -2.15 8.15 16.58
N GLN A 358 -2.99 8.99 17.16
CA GLN A 358 -4.36 8.62 17.52
C GLN A 358 -5.16 8.16 16.32
N LYS A 359 -5.11 8.94 15.22
CA LYS A 359 -5.78 8.60 13.97
C LYS A 359 -5.28 7.28 13.37
N ALA A 360 -3.97 7.06 13.36
CA ALA A 360 -3.39 5.81 12.86
C ALA A 360 -3.86 4.60 13.68
N HIS A 361 -3.90 4.72 15.01
CA HIS A 361 -4.38 3.68 15.92
C HIS A 361 -5.90 3.47 15.86
N GLN A 362 -6.64 4.44 15.39
CA GLN A 362 -8.07 4.31 15.14
C GLN A 362 -8.36 3.68 13.76
N ASP A 363 -7.67 4.13 12.69
CA ASP A 363 -8.06 3.84 11.32
C ASP A 363 -7.33 2.66 10.69
N PHE A 364 -6.13 2.28 11.20
CA PHE A 364 -5.27 1.27 10.59
C PHE A 364 -5.19 -0.02 11.40
N GLN A 365 -6.12 -0.26 12.31
CA GLN A 365 -6.21 -1.51 13.09
C GLN A 365 -6.59 -2.69 12.20
N LEU A 366 -5.92 -3.82 12.41
CA LEU A 366 -6.21 -5.05 11.68
C LEU A 366 -7.63 -5.55 11.97
N ASP A 367 -8.05 -5.54 13.22
CA ASP A 367 -9.38 -6.04 13.62
C ASP A 367 -10.50 -5.24 12.96
N ARG A 368 -10.35 -3.91 12.86
CA ARG A 368 -11.30 -3.04 12.16
C ARG A 368 -11.34 -3.33 10.66
N GLN A 369 -10.18 -3.53 10.03
CA GLN A 369 -10.12 -3.91 8.62
C GLN A 369 -10.83 -5.25 8.39
N VAL A 370 -10.53 -6.25 9.22
CA VAL A 370 -11.10 -7.59 9.11
C VAL A 370 -12.62 -7.57 9.28
N GLU A 371 -13.11 -6.83 10.28
CA GLU A 371 -14.54 -6.66 10.51
C GLU A 371 -15.25 -6.01 9.32
N THR A 372 -14.67 -4.94 8.77
CA THR A 372 -15.24 -4.27 7.60
C THR A 372 -15.26 -5.18 6.38
N VAL A 373 -14.19 -5.95 6.15
CA VAL A 373 -14.12 -6.94 5.06
C VAL A 373 -15.14 -8.06 5.27
N GLU A 374 -15.29 -8.56 6.48
CA GLU A 374 -16.26 -9.60 6.82
C GLU A 374 -17.70 -9.15 6.55
N HIS A 375 -18.07 -7.94 6.98
CA HIS A 375 -19.37 -7.35 6.70
C HIS A 375 -19.59 -7.16 5.20
N PHE A 376 -18.56 -6.74 4.49
CA PHE A 376 -18.64 -6.61 3.04
C PHE A 376 -18.85 -7.96 2.35
N TYR A 377 -18.17 -9.03 2.78
CA TYR A 377 -18.40 -10.37 2.26
C TYR A 377 -19.83 -10.85 2.51
N GLN A 378 -20.32 -10.71 3.74
CA GLN A 378 -21.70 -11.08 4.10
C GLN A 378 -22.73 -10.32 3.25
N ARG A 379 -22.52 -9.02 3.03
CA ARG A 379 -23.35 -8.20 2.15
C ARG A 379 -23.32 -8.70 0.71
N MET A 380 -22.16 -9.05 0.18
CA MET A 380 -22.05 -9.56 -1.20
C MET A 380 -22.68 -10.93 -1.36
N ILE A 381 -22.57 -11.82 -0.38
CA ILE A 381 -23.28 -13.11 -0.38
C ILE A 381 -24.79 -12.89 -0.39
N LYS A 382 -25.30 -11.97 0.44
CA LYS A 382 -26.74 -11.64 0.52
C LYS A 382 -27.27 -11.03 -0.77
N LEU A 383 -26.53 -10.15 -1.42
CA LEU A 383 -26.89 -9.55 -2.70
C LEU A 383 -26.80 -10.55 -3.86
N GLY A 384 -26.08 -11.64 -3.68
CA GLY A 384 -25.85 -12.68 -4.67
C GLY A 384 -24.96 -12.22 -5.83
N LYS A 385 -24.73 -13.15 -6.77
CA LYS A 385 -23.93 -12.89 -7.97
C LYS A 385 -24.57 -11.81 -8.83
N ARG A 386 -23.72 -10.96 -9.40
CA ARG A 386 -24.11 -10.05 -10.45
C ARG A 386 -24.41 -10.84 -11.74
N ARG A 387 -25.60 -10.70 -12.28
CA ARG A 387 -26.04 -11.38 -13.51
C ARG A 387 -25.46 -10.73 -14.79
#